data_fb35c3348b40ec525a9bd88960425a3a
#
_entry.id   fb35c3348b40ec525a9bd88960425a3a
#
_cell.length_a   1.000
_cell.length_b   1.000
_cell.length_c   1.000
_cell.angle_alpha   90.00
_cell.angle_beta   90.00
_cell.angle_gamma   90.00
#
_symmetry.space_group_name_H-M   'P 1'
#
loop_
_entity.id
_entity.type
_entity.pdbx_description
1 polymer ?
#
loop_
_entity_poly.entity_id
_entity_poly.type
_entity_poly.pdbx_seq_one_letter_code
_entity_poly.pdbx_strand_id
1 'polypeptide(L)'
;MVIIDQEKCIGCGLCAEDCSVLNIDIKDKKARIKKECFQCGHCAAICPKGAVSIPDYEMNDVEEYDPDSFCLEPEKVLHSIKFRRSIRKYKPAPVKKENLEMLLQAGRYTATAKNNQDSCFVFVQNELKILKTMVWDFIDNMEKQKDRPVARELLPYISFNRRRKANADDDYLFRNAPVVLYITSDWPLDAGLAAQNIETMAVAMGMGVLYNGFLARITDANPEAKKWLGIENKTIKACMLLGYPDRTYARTAPRKNANVIWK
;
A
#
# COMPACT_ATOMS: atom_id res chain seq x y z
N MET A 1 -14.81 19.83 -0.28
CA MET A 1 -14.44 21.27 -0.52
C MET A 1 -13.59 21.77 0.64
N VAL A 2 -12.57 22.63 0.39
CA VAL A 2 -11.78 23.27 1.48
C VAL A 2 -12.59 24.41 2.09
N ILE A 3 -12.64 24.47 3.42
CA ILE A 3 -13.34 25.51 4.20
C ILE A 3 -12.33 26.24 5.08
N ILE A 4 -12.47 27.56 5.19
CA ILE A 4 -11.65 28.39 6.07
C ILE A 4 -12.58 29.05 7.10
N ASP A 5 -12.38 28.70 8.35
CA ASP A 5 -13.04 29.34 9.50
C ASP A 5 -12.54 30.79 9.64
N GLN A 6 -13.42 31.73 9.37
CA GLN A 6 -13.08 33.13 9.33
C GLN A 6 -12.88 33.72 10.75
N GLU A 7 -13.39 33.08 11.79
CA GLU A 7 -13.19 33.51 13.18
C GLU A 7 -11.77 33.11 13.64
N LYS A 8 -11.37 31.90 13.36
CA LYS A 8 -10.01 31.37 13.67
C LYS A 8 -8.91 31.95 12.81
N CYS A 9 -9.21 32.29 11.54
CA CYS A 9 -8.23 32.79 10.59
C CYS A 9 -7.64 34.13 11.02
N ILE A 10 -6.33 34.23 11.17
CA ILE A 10 -5.61 35.46 11.53
C ILE A 10 -5.00 36.19 10.32
N GLY A 11 -5.18 35.65 9.08
CA GLY A 11 -4.70 36.28 7.86
C GLY A 11 -3.17 36.26 7.70
N CYS A 12 -2.46 35.31 8.31
CA CYS A 12 -0.98 35.24 8.28
C CYS A 12 -0.38 34.98 6.90
N GLY A 13 -1.16 34.48 5.93
CA GLY A 13 -0.73 34.25 4.55
C GLY A 13 -0.09 32.89 4.28
N LEU A 14 0.32 32.10 5.28
CA LEU A 14 1.05 30.85 5.10
C LEU A 14 0.35 29.86 4.15
N CYS A 15 -0.95 29.70 4.27
CA CYS A 15 -1.73 28.81 3.40
C CYS A 15 -1.82 29.29 1.95
N ALA A 16 -1.73 30.62 1.72
CA ALA A 16 -1.70 31.18 0.36
C ALA A 16 -0.32 31.00 -0.29
N GLU A 17 0.74 31.16 0.49
CA GLU A 17 2.14 31.03 0.08
C GLU A 17 2.48 29.57 -0.29
N ASP A 18 1.98 28.59 0.52
CA ASP A 18 2.22 27.17 0.31
C ASP A 18 1.29 26.53 -0.76
N CYS A 19 0.32 27.28 -1.25
CA CYS A 19 -0.64 26.75 -2.22
C CYS A 19 -0.04 26.62 -3.60
N SER A 20 0.34 25.41 -4.03
CA SER A 20 0.98 25.13 -5.32
C SER A 20 0.15 25.56 -6.55
N VAL A 21 -1.17 25.66 -6.40
CA VAL A 21 -2.09 26.12 -7.47
C VAL A 21 -2.58 27.55 -7.27
N LEU A 22 -1.99 28.27 -6.33
CA LEU A 22 -2.30 29.68 -6.04
C LEU A 22 -3.80 29.95 -5.85
N ASN A 23 -4.49 29.04 -5.18
CA ASN A 23 -5.94 29.06 -5.03
C ASN A 23 -6.46 29.82 -3.78
N ILE A 24 -5.56 30.42 -3.01
CA ILE A 24 -5.91 31.14 -1.78
C ILE A 24 -5.41 32.58 -1.89
N ASP A 25 -6.31 33.52 -1.60
CA ASP A 25 -5.98 34.94 -1.50
C ASP A 25 -6.17 35.42 -0.07
N ILE A 26 -5.41 36.46 0.32
CA ILE A 26 -5.62 37.19 1.55
C ILE A 26 -6.36 38.49 1.25
N LYS A 27 -7.58 38.62 1.77
CA LYS A 27 -8.41 39.82 1.67
C LYS A 27 -8.91 40.21 3.03
N ASP A 28 -8.87 41.47 3.37
CA ASP A 28 -9.33 42.03 4.68
C ASP A 28 -8.71 41.28 5.88
N LYS A 29 -7.40 40.93 5.76
CA LYS A 29 -6.66 40.12 6.75
C LYS A 29 -7.26 38.74 7.00
N LYS A 30 -7.91 38.14 6.01
CA LYS A 30 -8.50 36.79 6.06
C LYS A 30 -8.18 36.03 4.79
N ALA A 31 -7.93 34.73 4.93
CA ALA A 31 -7.73 33.84 3.78
C ALA A 31 -9.08 33.49 3.14
N ARG A 32 -9.10 33.42 1.80
CA ARG A 32 -10.29 33.06 1.01
C ARG A 32 -9.89 32.11 -0.14
N ILE A 33 -10.69 31.07 -0.35
CA ILE A 33 -10.54 30.15 -1.48
C ILE A 33 -11.12 30.81 -2.73
N LYS A 34 -10.41 30.75 -3.86
CA LYS A 34 -10.84 31.34 -5.14
C LYS A 34 -11.74 30.42 -5.97
N LYS A 35 -11.40 29.12 -6.02
CA LYS A 35 -12.06 28.10 -6.86
C LYS A 35 -11.90 26.71 -6.30
N GLU A 36 -12.50 25.70 -6.93
CA GLU A 36 -12.23 24.30 -6.60
C GLU A 36 -10.76 23.94 -6.75
N CYS A 37 -10.30 23.02 -5.91
CA CYS A 37 -8.94 22.52 -5.92
C CYS A 37 -8.91 21.00 -5.67
N PHE A 38 -7.74 20.38 -5.85
CA PHE A 38 -7.55 18.94 -5.63
C PHE A 38 -7.33 18.54 -4.16
N GLN A 39 -7.65 19.43 -3.24
CA GLN A 39 -7.75 19.16 -1.79
C GLN A 39 -6.49 18.50 -1.18
N CYS A 40 -5.30 18.96 -1.56
CA CYS A 40 -4.03 18.33 -1.13
C CYS A 40 -3.72 18.45 0.37
N GLY A 41 -4.48 19.25 1.12
CA GLY A 41 -4.34 19.37 2.57
C GLY A 41 -3.24 20.31 3.07
N HIS A 42 -2.33 20.80 2.21
CA HIS A 42 -1.23 21.68 2.61
C HIS A 42 -1.69 22.89 3.42
N CYS A 43 -2.76 23.55 2.98
CA CYS A 43 -3.30 24.70 3.68
C CYS A 43 -3.87 24.36 5.07
N ALA A 44 -4.37 23.14 5.26
CA ALA A 44 -4.81 22.67 6.57
C ALA A 44 -3.61 22.34 7.47
N ALA A 45 -2.61 21.65 6.93
CA ALA A 45 -1.41 21.25 7.66
C ALA A 45 -0.55 22.44 8.12
N ILE A 46 -0.44 23.51 7.30
CA ILE A 46 0.41 24.67 7.63
C ILE A 46 -0.29 25.70 8.53
N CYS A 47 -1.60 25.58 8.76
CA CYS A 47 -2.35 26.59 9.47
C CYS A 47 -2.10 26.58 10.99
N PRO A 48 -1.42 27.60 11.58
CA PRO A 48 -1.08 27.58 13.01
C PRO A 48 -2.29 27.76 13.94
N LYS A 49 -3.46 28.03 13.38
CA LYS A 49 -4.72 28.22 14.14
C LYS A 49 -5.75 27.12 13.86
N GLY A 50 -5.40 26.10 13.06
CA GLY A 50 -6.36 25.07 12.68
C GLY A 50 -7.63 25.65 12.02
N ALA A 51 -7.49 26.78 11.30
CA ALA A 51 -8.62 27.46 10.69
C ALA A 51 -9.08 26.83 9.37
N VAL A 52 -8.34 25.86 8.83
CA VAL A 52 -8.63 25.24 7.54
C VAL A 52 -9.09 23.81 7.75
N SER A 53 -10.16 23.42 7.09
CA SER A 53 -10.68 22.05 7.10
C SER A 53 -11.04 21.56 5.71
N ILE A 54 -11.08 20.25 5.54
CA ILE A 54 -11.56 19.56 4.34
C ILE A 54 -12.61 18.55 4.79
N PRO A 55 -13.88 18.95 4.92
CA PRO A 55 -14.93 18.09 5.50
C PRO A 55 -15.18 16.78 4.75
N ASP A 56 -14.71 16.68 3.49
CA ASP A 56 -14.77 15.45 2.70
C ASP A 56 -13.75 14.39 3.19
N TYR A 57 -12.84 14.76 4.10
CA TYR A 57 -11.81 13.90 4.68
C TYR A 57 -12.05 13.66 6.17
N GLU A 58 -11.40 12.65 6.72
CA GLU A 58 -11.45 12.33 8.15
C GLU A 58 -10.60 13.33 8.95
N MET A 59 -11.22 14.44 9.36
CA MET A 59 -10.53 15.53 10.06
C MET A 59 -10.07 15.17 11.48
N ASN A 60 -10.67 14.13 12.10
CA ASN A 60 -10.25 13.66 13.42
C ASN A 60 -8.93 12.87 13.39
N ASP A 61 -8.45 12.52 12.20
CA ASP A 61 -7.20 11.82 11.97
C ASP A 61 -6.00 12.78 11.76
N VAL A 62 -6.26 14.10 11.85
CA VAL A 62 -5.22 15.12 11.73
C VAL A 62 -4.49 15.25 13.08
N GLU A 63 -3.17 14.99 13.05
CA GLU A 63 -2.31 15.09 14.23
C GLU A 63 -1.58 16.44 14.27
N GLU A 64 -1.33 16.96 15.46
CA GLU A 64 -0.47 18.12 15.65
C GLU A 64 1.00 17.69 15.67
N TYR A 65 1.87 18.50 15.06
CA TYR A 65 3.31 18.20 15.00
C TYR A 65 3.96 18.32 16.38
N ASP A 66 4.59 17.24 16.82
CA ASP A 66 5.42 17.18 18.01
C ASP A 66 6.83 16.74 17.62
N PRO A 67 7.86 17.62 17.72
CA PRO A 67 9.23 17.32 17.32
C PRO A 67 9.83 16.10 18.02
N ASP A 68 9.45 15.86 19.29
CA ASP A 68 10.00 14.75 20.07
C ASP A 68 9.43 13.40 19.65
N SER A 69 8.15 13.38 19.23
CA SER A 69 7.47 12.16 18.76
C SER A 69 7.80 11.81 17.30
N PHE A 70 8.05 12.83 16.46
CA PHE A 70 8.20 12.63 15.00
C PHE A 70 9.66 12.56 14.52
N CYS A 71 10.62 12.58 15.42
CA CYS A 71 12.03 12.46 15.08
C CYS A 71 12.41 11.00 14.79
N LEU A 72 12.85 10.72 13.57
CA LEU A 72 13.40 9.43 13.17
C LEU A 72 14.93 9.51 13.10
N GLU A 73 15.61 8.64 13.82
CA GLU A 73 17.07 8.54 13.73
C GLU A 73 17.48 7.96 12.37
N PRO A 74 18.24 8.71 11.53
CA PRO A 74 18.56 8.29 10.15
C PRO A 74 19.24 6.92 10.07
N GLU A 75 20.15 6.62 11.01
CA GLU A 75 20.86 5.35 11.07
C GLU A 75 19.91 4.18 11.33
N LYS A 76 18.91 4.34 12.19
CA LYS A 76 17.90 3.31 12.47
C LYS A 76 17.03 3.07 11.25
N VAL A 77 16.61 4.13 10.54
CA VAL A 77 15.84 4.03 9.30
C VAL A 77 16.64 3.28 8.25
N LEU A 78 17.89 3.68 8.00
CA LEU A 78 18.78 3.01 7.05
C LEU A 78 19.01 1.54 7.43
N HIS A 79 19.19 1.25 8.71
CA HIS A 79 19.38 -0.10 9.22
C HIS A 79 18.15 -0.98 8.94
N SER A 80 16.94 -0.49 9.21
CA SER A 80 15.68 -1.15 8.90
C SER A 80 15.57 -1.48 7.40
N ILE A 81 15.87 -0.52 6.53
CA ILE A 81 15.86 -0.71 5.07
C ILE A 81 16.86 -1.80 4.65
N LYS A 82 18.07 -1.82 5.21
CA LYS A 82 19.12 -2.79 4.88
C LYS A 82 18.81 -4.20 5.37
N PHE A 83 18.16 -4.34 6.54
CA PHE A 83 17.79 -5.63 7.12
C PHE A 83 16.50 -6.22 6.58
N ARG A 84 15.62 -5.40 6.00
CA ARG A 84 14.39 -5.86 5.36
C ARG A 84 14.68 -6.96 4.33
N ARG A 85 13.90 -8.03 4.39
CA ARG A 85 14.01 -9.20 3.50
C ARG A 85 12.66 -9.64 3.00
N SER A 86 12.62 -10.20 1.81
CA SER A 86 11.46 -10.93 1.30
C SER A 86 11.25 -12.19 2.14
N ILE A 87 10.21 -12.22 2.94
CA ILE A 87 9.86 -13.35 3.82
C ILE A 87 9.09 -14.38 3.02
N ARG A 88 9.50 -15.65 3.10
CA ARG A 88 8.91 -16.79 2.37
C ARG A 88 8.50 -17.95 3.26
N LYS A 89 8.67 -17.80 4.57
CA LYS A 89 8.19 -18.72 5.60
C LYS A 89 7.60 -17.91 6.73
N TYR A 90 6.38 -18.22 7.07
CA TYR A 90 5.60 -17.50 8.07
C TYR A 90 5.21 -18.44 9.19
N LYS A 91 5.06 -17.91 10.40
CA LYS A 91 4.43 -18.59 11.51
C LYS A 91 2.95 -18.79 11.21
N PRO A 92 2.32 -19.91 11.60
CA PRO A 92 0.90 -20.14 11.40
C PRO A 92 0.06 -19.37 12.43
N ALA A 93 0.23 -18.06 12.48
CA ALA A 93 -0.44 -17.17 13.42
C ALA A 93 -1.19 -16.07 12.64
N PRO A 94 -2.46 -15.81 12.98
CA PRO A 94 -3.20 -14.72 12.37
C PRO A 94 -2.59 -13.38 12.77
N VAL A 95 -2.74 -12.40 11.89
CA VAL A 95 -2.37 -11.01 12.18
C VAL A 95 -3.57 -10.34 12.87
N LYS A 96 -3.33 -9.65 13.98
CA LYS A 96 -4.38 -8.91 14.69
C LYS A 96 -4.95 -7.79 13.80
N LYS A 97 -6.23 -7.51 13.96
CA LYS A 97 -6.93 -6.48 13.16
C LYS A 97 -6.29 -5.11 13.32
N GLU A 98 -5.91 -4.74 14.54
CA GLU A 98 -5.26 -3.47 14.86
C GLU A 98 -3.94 -3.30 14.09
N ASN A 99 -3.19 -4.41 13.91
CA ASN A 99 -1.96 -4.38 13.12
C ASN A 99 -2.25 -4.20 11.62
N LEU A 100 -3.31 -4.80 11.10
CA LEU A 100 -3.72 -4.59 9.71
C LEU A 100 -4.22 -3.16 9.48
N GLU A 101 -4.92 -2.58 10.45
CA GLU A 101 -5.37 -1.18 10.42
C GLU A 101 -4.17 -0.22 10.41
N MET A 102 -3.13 -0.47 11.22
CA MET A 102 -1.90 0.32 11.20
C MET A 102 -1.16 0.23 9.85
N LEU A 103 -1.13 -0.95 9.24
CA LEU A 103 -0.59 -1.11 7.88
C LEU A 103 -1.42 -0.34 6.84
N LEU A 104 -2.75 -0.35 6.98
CA LEU A 104 -3.65 0.42 6.12
C LEU A 104 -3.38 1.92 6.24
N GLN A 105 -3.21 2.43 7.47
CA GLN A 105 -2.87 3.85 7.68
C GLN A 105 -1.56 4.21 6.99
N ALA A 106 -0.51 3.40 7.10
CA ALA A 106 0.76 3.64 6.40
C ALA A 106 0.58 3.70 4.87
N GLY A 107 -0.28 2.85 4.32
CA GLY A 107 -0.62 2.89 2.89
C GLY A 107 -1.45 4.11 2.50
N ARG A 108 -2.45 4.47 3.32
CA ARG A 108 -3.38 5.58 3.08
C ARG A 108 -2.70 6.95 3.06
N TYR A 109 -1.69 7.15 3.91
CA TYR A 109 -0.92 8.39 3.98
C TYR A 109 0.18 8.51 2.91
N THR A 110 0.16 7.63 1.91
CA THR A 110 1.10 7.72 0.78
C THR A 110 0.69 8.84 -0.16
N ALA A 111 1.68 9.63 -0.58
CA ALA A 111 1.47 10.64 -1.61
C ALA A 111 1.01 9.99 -2.92
N THR A 112 0.01 10.60 -3.58
CA THR A 112 -0.53 10.15 -4.86
C THR A 112 -0.48 11.25 -5.91
N ALA A 113 -0.45 10.87 -7.18
CA ALA A 113 -0.48 11.82 -8.28
C ALA A 113 -1.72 12.74 -8.17
N LYS A 114 -1.50 14.06 -8.15
CA LYS A 114 -2.56 15.08 -7.97
C LYS A 114 -3.43 14.89 -6.73
N ASN A 115 -2.90 14.24 -5.70
CA ASN A 115 -3.65 13.87 -4.50
C ASN A 115 -4.93 13.05 -4.79
N ASN A 116 -4.85 12.15 -5.77
CA ASN A 116 -6.01 11.42 -6.27
C ASN A 116 -6.58 10.41 -5.25
N GLN A 117 -5.72 9.91 -4.36
CA GLN A 117 -6.06 8.98 -3.26
C GLN A 117 -6.93 7.79 -3.71
N ASP A 118 -6.71 7.29 -4.94
CA ASP A 118 -7.52 6.24 -5.59
C ASP A 118 -7.08 4.82 -5.21
N SER A 119 -6.01 4.67 -4.43
CA SER A 119 -5.51 3.38 -4.01
C SER A 119 -6.55 2.61 -3.20
N CYS A 120 -6.84 1.38 -3.65
CA CYS A 120 -7.71 0.46 -2.93
C CYS A 120 -6.90 -0.69 -2.36
N PHE A 121 -7.12 -0.98 -1.08
CA PHE A 121 -6.41 -2.00 -0.31
C PHE A 121 -7.36 -3.14 0.04
N VAL A 122 -7.07 -4.35 -0.45
CA VAL A 122 -7.90 -5.53 -0.18
C VAL A 122 -7.10 -6.52 0.66
N PHE A 123 -7.37 -6.56 1.96
CA PHE A 123 -6.77 -7.53 2.89
C PHE A 123 -7.62 -8.80 2.94
N VAL A 124 -7.00 -9.95 2.66
CA VAL A 124 -7.64 -11.26 2.73
C VAL A 124 -6.94 -12.09 3.80
N GLN A 125 -7.61 -12.36 4.92
CA GLN A 125 -7.15 -13.23 6.01
C GLN A 125 -8.20 -14.29 6.34
N ASN A 126 -9.36 -13.90 6.85
CA ASN A 126 -10.39 -14.83 7.33
C ASN A 126 -10.92 -15.75 6.21
N GLU A 127 -11.03 -15.21 5.01
CA GLU A 127 -11.54 -15.92 3.83
C GLU A 127 -10.40 -16.36 2.88
N LEU A 128 -9.16 -16.41 3.36
CA LEU A 128 -8.00 -16.78 2.55
C LEU A 128 -8.16 -18.16 1.90
N LYS A 129 -8.86 -19.09 2.55
CA LYS A 129 -9.15 -20.42 1.98
C LYS A 129 -10.00 -20.31 0.72
N ILE A 130 -10.98 -19.42 0.69
CA ILE A 130 -11.84 -19.16 -0.49
C ILE A 130 -10.98 -18.64 -1.64
N LEU A 131 -10.18 -17.61 -1.39
CA LEU A 131 -9.27 -17.07 -2.40
C LEU A 131 -8.32 -18.14 -2.95
N LYS A 132 -7.71 -18.96 -2.08
CA LYS A 132 -6.83 -20.06 -2.49
C LYS A 132 -7.56 -21.04 -3.42
N THR A 133 -8.77 -21.44 -3.06
CA THR A 133 -9.60 -22.32 -3.90
C THR A 133 -9.84 -21.70 -5.27
N MET A 134 -10.34 -20.46 -5.32
CA MET A 134 -10.63 -19.78 -6.60
C MET A 134 -9.39 -19.68 -7.51
N VAL A 135 -8.23 -19.33 -6.94
CA VAL A 135 -6.98 -19.21 -7.72
C VAL A 135 -6.51 -20.57 -8.23
N TRP A 136 -6.54 -21.61 -7.38
CA TRP A 136 -6.09 -22.93 -7.80
C TRP A 136 -7.05 -23.62 -8.79
N ASP A 137 -8.35 -23.45 -8.63
CA ASP A 137 -9.35 -23.96 -9.57
C ASP A 137 -9.24 -23.27 -10.95
N PHE A 138 -8.95 -21.96 -10.95
CA PHE A 138 -8.68 -21.24 -12.19
C PHE A 138 -7.43 -21.80 -12.91
N ILE A 139 -6.35 -22.10 -12.18
CA ILE A 139 -5.15 -22.73 -12.74
C ILE A 139 -5.45 -24.15 -13.24
N ASP A 140 -6.22 -24.93 -12.48
CA ASP A 140 -6.65 -26.28 -12.89
C ASP A 140 -7.46 -26.26 -14.18
N ASN A 141 -8.35 -25.29 -14.31
CA ASN A 141 -9.17 -25.14 -15.51
C ASN A 141 -8.33 -24.72 -16.73
N MET A 142 -7.32 -23.84 -16.53
CA MET A 142 -6.37 -23.52 -17.61
C MET A 142 -5.58 -24.75 -18.08
N GLU A 143 -5.13 -25.62 -17.16
CA GLU A 143 -4.41 -26.85 -17.50
C GLU A 143 -5.25 -27.86 -18.27
N LYS A 144 -6.56 -27.91 -18.02
CA LYS A 144 -7.51 -28.81 -18.68
C LYS A 144 -7.94 -28.36 -20.09
N GLN A 145 -7.82 -27.08 -20.40
CA GLN A 145 -8.18 -26.54 -21.71
C GLN A 145 -7.16 -26.91 -22.79
N LYS A 146 -7.30 -28.10 -23.39
CA LYS A 146 -6.36 -28.62 -24.42
C LYS A 146 -6.43 -27.86 -25.75
N ASP A 147 -7.55 -27.20 -26.04
CA ASP A 147 -7.82 -26.59 -27.36
C ASP A 147 -7.35 -25.12 -27.47
N ARG A 148 -6.82 -24.53 -26.40
CA ARG A 148 -6.27 -23.18 -26.41
C ARG A 148 -4.84 -23.19 -25.86
N PRO A 149 -3.86 -22.63 -26.58
CA PRO A 149 -2.53 -22.50 -26.04
C PRO A 149 -2.55 -21.59 -24.81
N VAL A 150 -2.05 -22.08 -23.69
CA VAL A 150 -1.86 -21.26 -22.47
C VAL A 150 -0.85 -20.17 -22.77
N ALA A 151 -1.17 -18.94 -22.47
CA ALA A 151 -0.25 -17.82 -22.63
C ALA A 151 1.08 -18.12 -21.91
N ARG A 152 2.19 -17.80 -22.56
CA ARG A 152 3.54 -18.17 -22.09
C ARG A 152 3.81 -17.73 -20.65
N GLU A 153 3.31 -16.57 -20.25
CA GLU A 153 3.42 -16.00 -18.92
C GLU A 153 2.62 -16.77 -17.85
N LEU A 154 1.67 -17.61 -18.25
CA LEU A 154 0.86 -18.44 -17.36
C LEU A 154 1.41 -19.87 -17.19
N LEU A 155 2.35 -20.31 -18.02
CA LEU A 155 2.95 -21.65 -17.94
C LEU A 155 3.57 -21.98 -16.57
N PRO A 156 4.27 -21.07 -15.86
CA PRO A 156 4.83 -21.37 -14.55
C PRO A 156 3.77 -21.83 -13.52
N TYR A 157 2.52 -21.36 -13.63
CA TYR A 157 1.46 -21.70 -12.68
C TYR A 157 1.04 -23.17 -12.75
N ILE A 158 1.11 -23.77 -13.95
CA ILE A 158 0.89 -25.21 -14.12
C ILE A 158 1.93 -26.00 -13.32
N SER A 159 3.19 -25.57 -13.35
CA SER A 159 4.25 -26.19 -12.54
C SER A 159 4.00 -26.04 -11.05
N PHE A 160 3.59 -24.85 -10.60
CA PHE A 160 3.23 -24.62 -9.18
C PHE A 160 2.07 -25.50 -8.74
N ASN A 161 1.06 -25.66 -9.60
CA ASN A 161 -0.10 -26.50 -9.32
C ASN A 161 0.25 -28.00 -9.23
N ARG A 162 1.10 -28.49 -10.12
CA ARG A 162 1.60 -29.87 -10.07
C ARG A 162 2.39 -30.16 -8.80
N ARG A 163 3.25 -29.22 -8.38
CA ARG A 163 4.00 -29.32 -7.12
C ARG A 163 3.05 -29.40 -5.93
N ARG A 164 2.04 -28.51 -5.84
CA ARG A 164 1.03 -28.53 -4.79
C ARG A 164 0.23 -29.84 -4.75
N LYS A 165 -0.14 -30.38 -5.92
CA LYS A 165 -0.83 -31.68 -6.02
C LYS A 165 0.02 -32.83 -5.54
N ALA A 166 1.33 -32.78 -5.78
CA ALA A 166 2.28 -33.78 -5.30
C ALA A 166 2.59 -33.65 -3.80
N ASN A 167 2.58 -32.42 -3.27
CA ASN A 167 2.82 -32.12 -1.86
C ASN A 167 1.97 -30.92 -1.43
N ALA A 168 0.95 -31.13 -0.61
CA ALA A 168 0.04 -30.09 -0.15
C ALA A 168 0.74 -28.96 0.65
N ASP A 169 1.90 -29.25 1.27
CA ASP A 169 2.68 -28.27 2.01
C ASP A 169 3.51 -27.35 1.09
N ASP A 170 3.64 -27.68 -0.20
CA ASP A 170 4.34 -26.86 -1.18
C ASP A 170 3.43 -25.76 -1.76
N ASP A 171 3.01 -24.85 -0.89
CA ASP A 171 2.19 -23.69 -1.28
C ASP A 171 3.06 -22.56 -1.85
N TYR A 172 3.56 -22.74 -3.07
CA TYR A 172 4.49 -21.80 -3.70
C TYR A 172 3.88 -20.41 -3.92
N LEU A 173 2.59 -20.31 -4.27
CA LEU A 173 1.92 -19.03 -4.53
C LEU A 173 1.65 -18.26 -3.24
N PHE A 174 1.09 -18.89 -2.24
CA PHE A 174 0.67 -18.21 -1.01
C PHE A 174 1.67 -18.35 0.13
N ARG A 175 2.69 -19.25 0.01
CA ARG A 175 3.75 -19.45 1.02
C ARG A 175 3.23 -19.71 2.43
N ASN A 176 2.02 -20.22 2.56
CA ASN A 176 1.31 -20.35 3.83
C ASN A 176 1.27 -19.05 4.65
N ALA A 177 1.34 -17.89 3.98
CA ALA A 177 1.16 -16.60 4.64
C ALA A 177 -0.27 -16.45 5.16
N PRO A 178 -0.47 -15.88 6.36
CA PRO A 178 -1.80 -15.71 6.94
C PRO A 178 -2.61 -14.60 6.26
N VAL A 179 -1.95 -13.66 5.57
CA VAL A 179 -2.62 -12.52 4.93
C VAL A 179 -2.10 -12.32 3.51
N VAL A 180 -3.02 -12.06 2.60
CA VAL A 180 -2.74 -11.50 1.28
C VAL A 180 -3.30 -10.09 1.22
N LEU A 181 -2.49 -9.15 0.78
CA LEU A 181 -2.90 -7.78 0.48
C LEU A 181 -2.78 -7.52 -1.00
N TYR A 182 -3.86 -7.10 -1.65
CA TYR A 182 -3.84 -6.54 -2.99
C TYR A 182 -3.98 -5.02 -2.94
N ILE A 183 -3.23 -4.34 -3.78
CA ILE A 183 -3.30 -2.89 -3.95
C ILE A 183 -3.60 -2.59 -5.41
N THR A 184 -4.66 -1.85 -5.64
CA THR A 184 -5.01 -1.29 -6.95
C THR A 184 -4.88 0.21 -6.92
N SER A 185 -4.53 0.83 -8.05
CA SER A 185 -4.50 2.27 -8.27
C SER A 185 -4.47 2.51 -9.77
N ASP A 186 -4.91 3.66 -10.22
CA ASP A 186 -4.76 4.07 -11.62
C ASP A 186 -3.28 4.26 -11.97
N TRP A 187 -2.47 4.69 -11.00
CA TRP A 187 -1.03 4.92 -11.16
C TRP A 187 -0.20 3.82 -10.49
N PRO A 188 0.59 3.05 -11.26
CA PRO A 188 1.45 2.00 -10.68
C PRO A 188 2.45 2.52 -9.64
N LEU A 189 2.92 3.76 -9.79
CA LEU A 189 3.85 4.38 -8.84
C LEU A 189 3.18 4.59 -7.47
N ASP A 190 1.94 5.08 -7.44
CA ASP A 190 1.20 5.32 -6.20
C ASP A 190 1.01 4.02 -5.42
N ALA A 191 0.60 2.95 -6.11
CA ALA A 191 0.50 1.63 -5.49
C ALA A 191 1.86 1.08 -5.00
N GLY A 192 2.93 1.35 -5.73
CA GLY A 192 4.29 0.96 -5.36
C GLY A 192 4.78 1.69 -4.10
N LEU A 193 4.53 3.00 -4.01
CA LEU A 193 4.85 3.82 -2.84
C LEU A 193 4.03 3.39 -1.61
N ALA A 194 2.73 3.14 -1.80
CA ALA A 194 1.85 2.63 -0.73
C ALA A 194 2.33 1.26 -0.21
N ALA A 195 2.67 0.35 -1.13
CA ALA A 195 3.23 -0.95 -0.77
C ALA A 195 4.55 -0.82 0.00
N GLN A 196 5.41 0.14 -0.36
CA GLN A 196 6.68 0.38 0.35
C GLN A 196 6.45 0.94 1.75
N ASN A 197 5.51 1.87 1.94
CA ASN A 197 5.16 2.38 3.26
C ASN A 197 4.59 1.26 4.15
N ILE A 198 3.71 0.43 3.61
CA ILE A 198 3.16 -0.76 4.30
C ILE A 198 4.29 -1.73 4.68
N GLU A 199 5.26 -2.00 3.78
CA GLU A 199 6.39 -2.86 4.11
C GLU A 199 7.25 -2.26 5.23
N THR A 200 7.52 -0.97 5.20
CA THR A 200 8.30 -0.27 6.23
C THR A 200 7.61 -0.39 7.59
N MET A 201 6.31 -0.14 7.63
CA MET A 201 5.51 -0.27 8.84
C MET A 201 5.48 -1.73 9.34
N ALA A 202 5.26 -2.69 8.44
CA ALA A 202 5.28 -4.12 8.78
C ALA A 202 6.60 -4.54 9.43
N VAL A 203 7.73 -4.09 8.88
CA VAL A 203 9.06 -4.37 9.44
C VAL A 203 9.22 -3.76 10.83
N ALA A 204 8.78 -2.52 11.05
CA ALA A 204 8.79 -1.87 12.36
C ALA A 204 7.96 -2.63 13.41
N MET A 205 6.88 -3.30 12.96
CA MET A 205 6.01 -4.14 13.80
C MET A 205 6.51 -5.58 13.95
N GLY A 206 7.71 -5.91 13.47
CA GLY A 206 8.26 -7.28 13.50
C GLY A 206 7.56 -8.25 12.54
N MET A 207 6.80 -7.74 11.60
CA MET A 207 6.16 -8.52 10.55
C MET A 207 7.08 -8.68 9.33
N GLY A 208 6.76 -9.67 8.49
CA GLY A 208 7.47 -9.94 7.25
C GLY A 208 6.58 -9.77 6.03
N VAL A 209 7.20 -9.34 4.94
CA VAL A 209 6.52 -9.09 3.68
C VAL A 209 7.19 -9.85 2.54
N LEU A 210 6.38 -10.31 1.58
CA LEU A 210 6.82 -10.76 0.27
C LEU A 210 5.98 -10.07 -0.81
N TYR A 211 6.61 -9.27 -1.66
CA TYR A 211 5.98 -8.84 -2.91
C TYR A 211 5.80 -10.05 -3.83
N ASN A 212 4.56 -10.32 -4.23
CA ASN A 212 4.21 -11.53 -4.96
C ASN A 212 3.60 -11.22 -6.33
N GLY A 213 4.47 -10.99 -7.31
CA GLY A 213 4.04 -10.72 -8.68
C GLY A 213 3.36 -11.91 -9.37
N PHE A 214 3.66 -13.14 -8.96
CA PHE A 214 2.95 -14.31 -9.50
C PHE A 214 1.49 -14.32 -9.04
N LEU A 215 1.24 -14.15 -7.74
CA LEU A 215 -0.13 -14.11 -7.24
C LEU A 215 -0.91 -12.91 -7.77
N ALA A 216 -0.27 -11.73 -7.87
CA ALA A 216 -0.89 -10.56 -8.51
C ALA A 216 -1.40 -10.89 -9.91
N ARG A 217 -0.53 -11.43 -10.77
CA ARG A 217 -0.84 -11.70 -12.18
C ARG A 217 -1.94 -12.74 -12.35
N ILE A 218 -1.87 -13.86 -11.62
CA ILE A 218 -2.88 -14.92 -11.76
C ILE A 218 -4.24 -14.49 -11.21
N THR A 219 -4.28 -13.69 -10.13
CA THR A 219 -5.52 -13.13 -9.60
C THR A 219 -6.11 -12.09 -10.56
N ASP A 220 -5.26 -11.24 -11.15
CA ASP A 220 -5.70 -10.23 -12.12
C ASP A 220 -6.26 -10.85 -13.41
N ALA A 221 -5.76 -12.03 -13.79
CA ALA A 221 -6.26 -12.83 -14.93
C ALA A 221 -7.53 -13.62 -14.60
N ASN A 222 -7.97 -13.69 -13.35
CA ASN A 222 -9.14 -14.46 -12.90
C ASN A 222 -10.34 -13.53 -12.63
N PRO A 223 -11.33 -13.44 -13.54
CA PRO A 223 -12.47 -12.54 -13.38
C PRO A 223 -13.33 -12.84 -12.14
N GLU A 224 -13.49 -14.13 -11.78
CA GLU A 224 -14.27 -14.53 -10.62
C GLU A 224 -13.59 -14.10 -9.32
N ALA A 225 -12.28 -14.27 -9.22
CA ALA A 225 -11.51 -13.80 -8.08
C ALA A 225 -11.56 -12.26 -7.97
N LYS A 226 -11.41 -11.52 -9.06
CA LYS A 226 -11.53 -10.06 -9.07
C LYS A 226 -12.91 -9.60 -8.63
N LYS A 227 -13.96 -10.27 -9.09
CA LYS A 227 -15.33 -9.99 -8.69
C LYS A 227 -15.53 -10.23 -7.19
N TRP A 228 -15.07 -11.37 -6.70
CA TRP A 228 -15.15 -11.70 -5.28
C TRP A 228 -14.37 -10.71 -4.40
N LEU A 229 -13.22 -10.21 -4.88
CA LEU A 229 -12.41 -9.18 -4.21
C LEU A 229 -13.02 -7.77 -4.31
N GLY A 230 -14.07 -7.54 -5.12
CA GLY A 230 -14.66 -6.22 -5.35
C GLY A 230 -13.80 -5.27 -6.20
N ILE A 231 -12.95 -5.83 -7.07
CA ILE A 231 -12.01 -5.07 -7.91
C ILE A 231 -12.11 -5.42 -9.40
N GLU A 232 -13.30 -5.80 -9.89
CA GLU A 232 -13.53 -6.27 -11.28
C GLU A 232 -12.93 -5.32 -12.32
N ASN A 233 -13.14 -4.02 -12.13
CA ASN A 233 -12.76 -2.97 -13.09
C ASN A 233 -11.41 -2.33 -12.77
N LYS A 234 -10.64 -2.88 -11.80
CA LYS A 234 -9.34 -2.38 -11.39
C LYS A 234 -8.24 -3.36 -11.77
N THR A 235 -7.03 -2.86 -11.96
CA THR A 235 -5.84 -3.69 -12.18
C THR A 235 -5.04 -3.81 -10.88
N ILE A 236 -4.64 -5.00 -10.51
CA ILE A 236 -3.77 -5.25 -9.36
C ILE A 236 -2.36 -4.73 -9.68
N LYS A 237 -1.92 -3.69 -8.99
CA LYS A 237 -0.59 -3.10 -9.17
C LYS A 237 0.44 -3.68 -8.22
N ALA A 238 0.03 -4.06 -7.00
CA ALA A 238 0.88 -4.77 -6.06
C ALA A 238 0.10 -5.87 -5.35
N CYS A 239 0.80 -6.96 -5.04
CA CYS A 239 0.32 -8.02 -4.14
C CYS A 239 1.41 -8.32 -3.13
N MET A 240 1.03 -8.36 -1.86
CA MET A 240 1.92 -8.61 -0.74
C MET A 240 1.40 -9.77 0.09
N LEU A 241 2.29 -10.70 0.44
CA LEU A 241 2.03 -11.69 1.49
C LEU A 241 2.56 -11.13 2.81
N LEU A 242 1.75 -11.18 3.85
CA LEU A 242 2.04 -10.57 5.15
C LEU A 242 1.88 -11.62 6.26
N GLY A 243 2.69 -11.49 7.31
CA GLY A 243 2.62 -12.34 8.49
C GLY A 243 3.88 -12.27 9.34
N TYR A 244 3.94 -13.03 10.41
CA TYR A 244 5.13 -13.07 11.27
C TYR A 244 6.17 -14.03 10.69
N PRO A 245 7.45 -13.60 10.53
CA PRO A 245 8.50 -14.45 9.99
C PRO A 245 8.76 -15.68 10.88
N ASP A 246 8.91 -16.85 10.25
CA ASP A 246 9.36 -18.09 10.92
C ASP A 246 10.89 -18.26 10.84
N ARG A 247 11.60 -17.26 10.36
CA ARG A 247 13.06 -17.24 10.24
C ARG A 247 13.60 -15.86 10.56
N THR A 248 14.75 -15.84 11.22
CA THR A 248 15.54 -14.63 11.48
C THR A 248 16.76 -14.60 10.56
N TYR A 249 17.19 -13.40 10.20
CA TYR A 249 18.36 -13.19 9.37
C TYR A 249 19.47 -12.55 10.19
N ALA A 250 20.61 -13.20 10.28
CA ALA A 250 21.76 -12.72 11.06
C ALA A 250 22.49 -11.54 10.42
N ARG A 251 22.26 -11.29 9.13
CA ARG A 251 23.02 -10.29 8.36
C ARG A 251 22.15 -9.68 7.26
N THR A 252 22.54 -8.48 6.82
CA THR A 252 22.00 -7.86 5.61
C THR A 252 22.40 -8.67 4.36
N ALA A 253 21.63 -8.57 3.29
CA ALA A 253 22.05 -9.13 2.00
C ALA A 253 23.07 -8.23 1.33
N PRO A 254 24.09 -8.81 0.65
CA PRO A 254 24.99 -8.04 -0.19
C PRO A 254 24.23 -7.36 -1.34
N ARG A 255 24.74 -6.22 -1.78
CA ARG A 255 24.25 -5.48 -2.93
C ARG A 255 25.41 -5.16 -3.87
N LYS A 256 25.13 -5.00 -5.14
CA LYS A 256 26.06 -4.41 -6.10
C LYS A 256 26.32 -2.95 -5.69
N ASN A 257 27.45 -2.41 -6.14
CA ASN A 257 27.70 -0.98 -6.02
C ASN A 257 26.60 -0.19 -6.74
N ALA A 258 26.28 0.97 -6.21
CA ALA A 258 25.32 1.86 -6.87
C ALA A 258 25.89 2.34 -8.21
N ASN A 259 25.05 2.37 -9.24
CA ASN A 259 25.34 3.09 -10.47
C ASN A 259 24.85 4.52 -10.28
N VAL A 260 25.78 5.45 -10.09
CA VAL A 260 25.48 6.85 -9.75
C VAL A 260 26.31 7.79 -10.60
N ILE A 261 25.68 8.89 -11.03
CA ILE A 261 26.35 10.00 -11.72
C ILE A 261 26.15 11.24 -10.86
N TRP A 262 27.26 11.80 -10.42
CA TRP A 262 27.31 13.10 -9.74
C TRP A 262 27.63 14.19 -10.77
N LYS A 263 26.84 15.26 -10.83
CA LYS A 263 27.06 16.42 -11.71
C LYS A 263 27.21 17.68 -10.88
#